data_4e44d3fbe2092440e3c45484f68c9bf8
#
_entry.id   4e44d3fbe2092440e3c45484f68c9bf8
#
_cell.length_a   1.000
_cell.length_b   1.000
_cell.length_c   1.000
_cell.angle_alpha   90.00
_cell.angle_beta   90.00
_cell.angle_gamma   90.00
#
_symmetry.space_group_name_H-M   'P 1'
#
loop_
_entity.id
_entity.type
_entity.pdbx_description
1 polymer ?
#
loop_
_entity_poly.entity_id
_entity_poly.type
_entity_poly.pdbx_seq_one_letter_code
_entity_poly.pdbx_strand_id
1 'polypeptide(L)'
;MRLFVQHDGRNALVTGLVVVMLMLAGAGCSGSGANIPAATGTPTSTSITHRQTKDLLTYHGHSDRATAVAWSPDGKYVVSGSLDKTVQVWSATTGKTRLIYRGHTDAIVAVAWSPDGRYIASSSLDNTIQVWDASTGARITTYRGHKLPAQTLSWSPDNRSIVSGSPDQTAQVWEAMTGKLILTYRGHSAAVTTVMWSPDGKRIASGSVDTMVQVWDATSGKTLLTFRGHKNQVTSLAWSPDSTSIVSGSFDKTVQVWDASSGKVRYSYHGYNVAVARVDNSKGVLPDLIYFVAWSHNSKRIAAVSMEYCGDECAVVMTWDAQTGKHFVFYPDLPVYAFAWSPDDTRFASAIGLSDVQIALVP
;
A
#
# COMPACT_ATOMS: atom_id res chain seq x y z
N MET A 1 10.65 -33.29 24.03
CA MET A 1 9.40 -33.63 23.37
C MET A 1 9.43 -32.97 21.99
N ARG A 2 9.75 -33.75 20.95
CA ARG A 2 9.92 -33.23 19.58
C ARG A 2 8.55 -33.20 18.89
N LEU A 3 8.07 -32.04 18.52
CA LEU A 3 6.92 -31.90 17.61
C LEU A 3 7.44 -31.88 16.17
N PHE A 4 7.14 -32.91 15.43
CA PHE A 4 7.27 -32.97 13.98
C PHE A 4 6.11 -32.15 13.38
N VAL A 5 6.42 -31.06 12.67
CA VAL A 5 5.48 -30.39 11.78
C VAL A 5 5.78 -30.90 10.37
N GLN A 6 4.86 -31.65 9.80
CA GLN A 6 4.88 -32.07 8.41
C GLN A 6 4.60 -30.84 7.53
N HIS A 7 5.58 -30.43 6.72
CA HIS A 7 5.43 -29.39 5.72
C HIS A 7 4.76 -29.99 4.47
N ASP A 8 3.53 -29.60 4.23
CA ASP A 8 2.88 -29.83 2.95
C ASP A 8 3.36 -28.73 1.97
N GLY A 9 4.05 -29.14 0.90
CA GLY A 9 4.78 -28.26 -0.03
C GLY A 9 3.91 -27.30 -0.86
N ARG A 10 2.61 -27.19 -0.61
CA ARG A 10 1.70 -26.26 -1.29
C ARG A 10 1.55 -24.91 -0.56
N ASN A 11 1.91 -24.84 0.70
CA ASN A 11 1.79 -23.61 1.51
C ASN A 11 3.02 -22.68 1.43
N ALA A 12 4.16 -23.15 0.93
CA ALA A 12 5.41 -22.39 0.98
C ALA A 12 5.45 -21.19 0.01
N LEU A 13 4.69 -21.20 -1.10
CA LEU A 13 4.71 -20.12 -2.12
C LEU A 13 3.69 -19.01 -1.84
N VAL A 14 2.59 -19.30 -1.19
CA VAL A 14 1.58 -18.31 -0.79
C VAL A 14 2.03 -17.57 0.47
N THR A 15 2.76 -18.25 1.33
CA THR A 15 3.39 -17.70 2.54
C THR A 15 4.45 -16.63 2.21
N GLY A 16 5.08 -16.67 1.03
CA GLY A 16 6.25 -15.82 0.73
C GLY A 16 5.97 -14.32 0.69
N LEU A 17 4.75 -13.84 0.38
CA LEU A 17 4.52 -12.41 0.22
C LEU A 17 3.55 -11.80 1.25
N VAL A 18 2.57 -12.54 1.71
CA VAL A 18 1.86 -12.18 2.97
C VAL A 18 2.78 -12.42 4.16
N VAL A 19 3.68 -13.40 4.06
CA VAL A 19 4.73 -13.73 5.03
C VAL A 19 5.90 -12.74 4.98
N VAL A 20 6.17 -12.01 3.91
CA VAL A 20 7.13 -10.89 3.99
C VAL A 20 6.58 -9.78 4.90
N MET A 21 5.26 -9.57 4.98
CA MET A 21 4.69 -8.76 6.07
C MET A 21 4.64 -9.47 7.44
N LEU A 22 4.63 -10.81 7.47
CA LEU A 22 4.47 -11.61 8.70
C LEU A 22 5.78 -12.28 9.20
N MET A 23 6.81 -12.52 8.34
CA MET A 23 8.01 -13.29 8.69
C MET A 23 9.29 -12.48 8.91
N LEU A 24 9.26 -11.16 8.94
CA LEU A 24 10.42 -10.38 9.41
C LEU A 24 10.57 -10.39 10.95
N ALA A 25 9.69 -11.07 11.65
CA ALA A 25 9.75 -11.21 13.12
C ALA A 25 10.65 -12.36 13.62
N GLY A 26 11.50 -12.98 12.79
CA GLY A 26 12.18 -14.21 13.24
C GLY A 26 13.58 -14.54 12.72
N ALA A 27 14.34 -13.65 12.11
CA ALA A 27 15.69 -13.96 11.66
C ALA A 27 16.73 -13.00 12.24
N GLY A 28 17.52 -13.48 13.19
CA GLY A 28 18.65 -12.75 13.75
C GLY A 28 19.75 -12.49 12.72
N CYS A 29 20.17 -11.25 12.57
CA CYS A 29 21.27 -10.85 11.72
C CYS A 29 22.59 -10.79 12.50
N SER A 30 23.58 -11.59 12.08
CA SER A 30 24.99 -11.35 12.37
C SER A 30 25.57 -10.38 11.34
N GLY A 31 26.06 -9.23 11.79
CA GLY A 31 26.59 -8.20 10.91
C GLY A 31 28.02 -8.50 10.42
N SER A 32 28.28 -8.20 9.16
CA SER A 32 29.63 -7.95 8.64
C SER A 32 29.63 -6.61 7.90
N GLY A 33 30.47 -5.68 8.38
CA GLY A 33 30.60 -4.34 7.81
C GLY A 33 31.28 -4.39 6.44
N ALA A 34 30.69 -3.71 5.49
CA ALA A 34 31.30 -3.33 4.23
C ALA A 34 31.27 -1.82 4.07
N ASN A 35 32.46 -1.23 3.91
CA ASN A 35 32.66 0.18 3.59
C ASN A 35 32.12 0.50 2.19
N ILE A 36 31.16 1.43 2.09
CA ILE A 36 30.65 1.96 0.83
C ILE A 36 31.04 3.43 0.74
N PRO A 37 31.59 3.90 -0.40
CA PRO A 37 32.02 5.28 -0.55
C PRO A 37 30.82 6.26 -0.54
N ALA A 38 31.02 7.40 0.11
CA ALA A 38 30.06 8.48 0.24
C ALA A 38 29.75 9.11 -1.11
N ALA A 39 28.47 9.14 -1.48
CA ALA A 39 28.00 9.93 -2.61
C ALA A 39 27.94 11.41 -2.19
N THR A 40 28.70 12.25 -2.87
CA THR A 40 28.76 13.71 -2.68
C THR A 40 27.50 14.36 -3.24
N GLY A 41 26.68 14.86 -2.35
CA GLY A 41 25.49 15.65 -2.67
C GLY A 41 24.69 15.90 -1.41
N THR A 42 25.18 16.77 -0.52
CA THR A 42 24.44 17.22 0.67
C THR A 42 23.30 18.14 0.24
N PRO A 43 22.02 17.80 0.51
CA PRO A 43 20.96 18.79 0.41
C PRO A 43 21.12 19.79 1.57
N THR A 44 21.27 21.05 1.21
CA THR A 44 21.26 22.19 2.12
C THR A 44 19.99 22.15 2.98
N SER A 45 20.20 22.22 4.31
CA SER A 45 19.23 22.48 5.39
C SER A 45 17.74 22.34 5.01
N THR A 46 17.24 21.12 5.03
CA THR A 46 15.80 20.84 5.05
C THR A 46 15.30 20.99 6.48
N SER A 47 14.31 21.85 6.70
CA SER A 47 13.64 21.94 7.99
C SER A 47 12.89 20.62 8.26
N ILE A 48 13.35 19.89 9.24
CA ILE A 48 12.70 18.66 9.71
C ILE A 48 11.81 19.05 10.87
N THR A 49 10.53 18.71 10.79
CA THR A 49 9.57 18.89 11.87
C THR A 49 9.12 17.53 12.38
N HIS A 50 9.38 17.27 13.65
CA HIS A 50 8.76 16.14 14.35
C HIS A 50 7.41 16.56 14.89
N ARG A 51 6.36 15.80 14.59
CA ARG A 51 5.03 16.03 15.15
C ARG A 51 4.47 14.73 15.69
N GLN A 52 3.95 14.79 16.91
CA GLN A 52 3.09 13.72 17.41
C GLN A 52 1.76 13.77 16.65
N THR A 53 1.27 12.62 16.22
CA THR A 53 -0.09 12.51 15.70
C THR A 53 -1.06 12.82 16.83
N LYS A 54 -2.06 13.63 16.52
CA LYS A 54 -3.22 13.71 17.40
C LYS A 54 -4.18 12.61 16.97
N ASP A 55 -4.24 11.56 17.76
CA ASP A 55 -5.22 10.50 17.56
C ASP A 55 -6.62 11.06 17.73
N LEU A 56 -7.41 10.89 16.68
CA LEU A 56 -8.81 11.32 16.71
C LEU A 56 -9.73 10.19 17.12
N LEU A 57 -9.42 8.98 16.67
CA LEU A 57 -10.28 7.82 16.83
C LEU A 57 -9.49 6.53 16.62
N THR A 58 -9.73 5.55 17.50
CA THR A 58 -9.29 4.18 17.32
C THR A 58 -10.49 3.25 17.17
N TYR A 59 -10.51 2.44 16.14
CA TYR A 59 -11.53 1.44 15.86
C TYR A 59 -11.05 0.06 16.32
N HIS A 60 -11.81 -0.60 17.19
CA HIS A 60 -11.50 -1.90 17.81
C HIS A 60 -12.44 -3.02 17.34
N GLY A 61 -12.92 -2.98 16.11
CA GLY A 61 -13.95 -3.92 15.64
C GLY A 61 -13.44 -5.28 15.17
N HIS A 62 -12.17 -5.37 14.76
CA HIS A 62 -11.58 -6.62 14.31
C HIS A 62 -11.10 -7.49 15.48
N SER A 63 -11.17 -8.83 15.30
CA SER A 63 -10.67 -9.81 16.27
C SER A 63 -9.25 -10.30 15.94
N ASP A 64 -8.68 -9.88 14.83
CA ASP A 64 -7.32 -10.20 14.39
C ASP A 64 -6.77 -9.03 13.59
N ARG A 65 -5.49 -9.08 13.21
CA ARG A 65 -4.74 -8.00 12.54
C ARG A 65 -5.50 -7.42 11.35
N ALA A 66 -5.66 -6.09 11.35
CA ALA A 66 -6.11 -5.35 10.18
C ALA A 66 -4.98 -5.29 9.14
N THR A 67 -5.29 -5.65 7.89
CA THR A 67 -4.31 -5.78 6.80
C THR A 67 -4.47 -4.73 5.71
N ALA A 68 -5.65 -4.15 5.61
CA ALA A 68 -5.98 -3.19 4.57
C ALA A 68 -6.95 -2.13 5.10
N VAL A 69 -6.82 -0.91 4.59
CA VAL A 69 -7.70 0.22 4.95
C VAL A 69 -7.90 1.13 3.74
N ALA A 70 -9.13 1.65 3.59
CA ALA A 70 -9.46 2.67 2.59
C ALA A 70 -10.59 3.59 3.07
N TRP A 71 -10.54 4.86 2.66
CA TRP A 71 -11.59 5.83 2.93
C TRP A 71 -12.70 5.77 1.88
N SER A 72 -13.96 5.99 2.29
CA SER A 72 -15.03 6.28 1.34
C SER A 72 -14.75 7.62 0.64
N PRO A 73 -15.14 7.77 -0.64
CA PRO A 73 -14.88 9.01 -1.39
C PRO A 73 -15.50 10.28 -0.76
N ASP A 74 -16.55 10.13 0.03
CA ASP A 74 -17.21 11.23 0.76
C ASP A 74 -16.57 11.53 2.14
N GLY A 75 -15.54 10.76 2.53
CA GLY A 75 -14.81 10.91 3.79
C GLY A 75 -15.60 10.56 5.06
N LYS A 76 -16.80 9.96 4.94
CA LYS A 76 -17.65 9.65 6.09
C LYS A 76 -17.35 8.29 6.71
N TYR A 77 -16.84 7.37 5.91
CA TYR A 77 -16.59 5.99 6.33
C TYR A 77 -15.17 5.56 6.02
N VAL A 78 -14.71 4.61 6.78
CA VAL A 78 -13.51 3.82 6.50
C VAL A 78 -13.93 2.38 6.31
N VAL A 79 -13.31 1.69 5.35
CA VAL A 79 -13.36 0.24 5.22
C VAL A 79 -12.04 -0.35 5.68
N SER A 80 -12.08 -1.42 6.44
CA SER A 80 -10.90 -2.18 6.86
C SER A 80 -11.09 -3.68 6.61
N GLY A 81 -10.02 -4.33 6.17
CA GLY A 81 -9.94 -5.80 6.01
C GLY A 81 -8.98 -6.40 7.02
N SER A 82 -9.19 -7.66 7.41
CA SER A 82 -8.44 -8.29 8.50
C SER A 82 -8.16 -9.77 8.24
N LEU A 83 -7.17 -10.29 8.99
CA LEU A 83 -6.90 -11.73 9.11
C LEU A 83 -8.09 -12.47 9.74
N ASP A 84 -9.00 -11.77 10.44
CA ASP A 84 -10.25 -12.33 10.98
C ASP A 84 -11.27 -12.72 9.88
N LYS A 85 -10.88 -12.60 8.59
CA LYS A 85 -11.65 -12.93 7.38
C LYS A 85 -12.83 -12.01 7.13
N THR A 86 -12.93 -10.90 7.86
CA THR A 86 -14.01 -9.92 7.70
C THR A 86 -13.52 -8.64 7.03
N VAL A 87 -14.46 -7.99 6.33
CA VAL A 87 -14.31 -6.60 5.93
C VAL A 87 -15.33 -5.78 6.69
N GLN A 88 -14.90 -4.70 7.34
CA GLN A 88 -15.77 -3.88 8.18
C GLN A 88 -15.82 -2.45 7.68
N VAL A 89 -17.03 -1.89 7.59
CA VAL A 89 -17.29 -0.48 7.26
C VAL A 89 -17.74 0.23 8.54
N TRP A 90 -17.09 1.32 8.87
CA TRP A 90 -17.34 2.05 10.11
C TRP A 90 -17.24 3.57 9.92
N SER A 91 -17.93 4.32 10.76
CA SER A 91 -17.97 5.77 10.71
C SER A 91 -16.61 6.38 11.08
N ALA A 92 -16.07 7.19 10.21
CA ALA A 92 -14.80 7.89 10.41
C ALA A 92 -14.85 8.99 11.50
N THR A 93 -16.05 9.32 11.99
CA THR A 93 -16.24 10.33 13.03
C THR A 93 -16.52 9.72 14.40
N THR A 94 -17.26 8.60 14.42
CA THR A 94 -17.74 8.02 15.70
C THR A 94 -17.14 6.65 16.01
N GLY A 95 -16.45 6.02 15.06
CA GLY A 95 -15.97 4.64 15.18
C GLY A 95 -17.09 3.58 15.17
N LYS A 96 -18.35 3.97 14.98
CA LYS A 96 -19.44 3.00 15.01
C LYS A 96 -19.41 2.13 13.75
N THR A 97 -19.40 0.81 13.94
CA THR A 97 -19.53 -0.16 12.87
C THR A 97 -20.86 0.02 12.16
N ARG A 98 -20.83 0.14 10.83
CA ARG A 98 -22.01 0.22 9.97
C ARG A 98 -22.36 -1.14 9.40
N LEU A 99 -21.34 -1.88 8.94
CA LEU A 99 -21.49 -3.15 8.25
C LEU A 99 -20.29 -4.06 8.50
N ILE A 100 -20.54 -5.36 8.65
CA ILE A 100 -19.52 -6.40 8.67
C ILE A 100 -19.80 -7.37 7.52
N TYR A 101 -18.89 -7.41 6.55
CA TYR A 101 -18.95 -8.34 5.43
C TYR A 101 -18.21 -9.63 5.77
N ARG A 102 -18.90 -10.80 5.61
CA ARG A 102 -18.41 -12.13 5.94
C ARG A 102 -18.45 -13.09 4.74
N GLY A 103 -18.25 -12.55 3.53
CA GLY A 103 -18.33 -13.34 2.30
C GLY A 103 -17.07 -14.13 1.97
N HIS A 104 -15.92 -13.74 2.55
CA HIS A 104 -14.66 -14.44 2.36
C HIS A 104 -14.46 -15.60 3.35
N THR A 105 -13.73 -16.63 2.93
CA THR A 105 -13.44 -17.80 3.76
C THR A 105 -12.03 -17.81 4.33
N ASP A 106 -11.21 -16.82 3.96
CA ASP A 106 -9.84 -16.66 4.46
C ASP A 106 -9.49 -15.16 4.62
N ALA A 107 -8.29 -14.88 5.13
CA ALA A 107 -7.80 -13.55 5.44
C ALA A 107 -7.97 -12.56 4.29
N ILE A 108 -8.35 -11.33 4.62
CA ILE A 108 -8.45 -10.23 3.66
C ILE A 108 -7.04 -9.69 3.37
N VAL A 109 -6.77 -9.39 2.11
CA VAL A 109 -5.47 -8.88 1.65
C VAL A 109 -5.55 -7.41 1.24
N ALA A 110 -6.57 -7.03 0.47
CA ALA A 110 -6.76 -5.66 0.02
C ALA A 110 -8.24 -5.28 -0.02
N VAL A 111 -8.52 -3.99 0.16
CA VAL A 111 -9.85 -3.39 0.04
C VAL A 111 -9.78 -2.10 -0.76
N ALA A 112 -10.82 -1.80 -1.54
CA ALA A 112 -10.94 -0.52 -2.25
C ALA A 112 -12.42 -0.14 -2.42
N TRP A 113 -12.73 1.15 -2.21
CA TRP A 113 -14.00 1.75 -2.56
C TRP A 113 -14.06 2.03 -4.05
N SER A 114 -15.25 1.87 -4.65
CA SER A 114 -15.53 2.45 -5.96
C SER A 114 -15.52 3.99 -5.87
N PRO A 115 -15.11 4.71 -6.93
CA PRO A 115 -15.08 6.17 -6.95
C PRO A 115 -16.41 6.84 -6.61
N ASP A 116 -17.54 6.21 -6.94
CA ASP A 116 -18.90 6.69 -6.60
C ASP A 116 -19.35 6.36 -5.17
N GLY A 117 -18.55 5.61 -4.41
CA GLY A 117 -18.85 5.21 -3.03
C GLY A 117 -19.97 4.18 -2.86
N ARG A 118 -20.43 3.54 -3.96
CA ARG A 118 -21.55 2.57 -3.91
C ARG A 118 -21.10 1.16 -3.62
N TYR A 119 -19.88 0.80 -4.04
CA TYR A 119 -19.37 -0.55 -3.97
C TYR A 119 -18.01 -0.62 -3.28
N ILE A 120 -17.72 -1.77 -2.73
CA ILE A 120 -16.41 -2.11 -2.20
C ILE A 120 -15.94 -3.39 -2.90
N ALA A 121 -14.67 -3.40 -3.29
CA ALA A 121 -13.97 -4.60 -3.72
C ALA A 121 -13.02 -5.05 -2.60
N SER A 122 -12.98 -6.34 -2.34
CA SER A 122 -12.07 -6.95 -1.38
C SER A 122 -11.43 -8.21 -1.97
N SER A 123 -10.12 -8.38 -1.78
CA SER A 123 -9.37 -9.59 -2.12
C SER A 123 -9.00 -10.37 -0.87
N SER A 124 -8.88 -11.68 -1.00
CA SER A 124 -8.62 -12.59 0.11
C SER A 124 -7.66 -13.71 -0.28
N LEU A 125 -7.03 -14.32 0.74
CA LEU A 125 -6.26 -15.55 0.60
C LEU A 125 -7.13 -16.76 0.18
N ASP A 126 -8.48 -16.63 0.18
CA ASP A 126 -9.39 -17.60 -0.41
C ASP A 126 -9.34 -17.65 -1.95
N ASN A 127 -8.39 -16.91 -2.54
CA ASN A 127 -8.15 -16.79 -3.98
C ASN A 127 -9.32 -16.15 -4.75
N THR A 128 -10.12 -15.32 -4.09
CA THR A 128 -11.20 -14.56 -4.72
C THR A 128 -11.05 -13.07 -4.52
N ILE A 129 -11.62 -12.31 -5.46
CA ILE A 129 -11.95 -10.90 -5.26
C ILE A 129 -13.47 -10.80 -5.30
N GLN A 130 -14.07 -10.15 -4.31
CA GLN A 130 -15.50 -9.99 -4.22
C GLN A 130 -15.88 -8.52 -4.28
N VAL A 131 -16.89 -8.19 -5.08
CA VAL A 131 -17.51 -6.86 -5.14
C VAL A 131 -18.86 -6.94 -4.45
N TRP A 132 -19.14 -5.98 -3.60
CA TRP A 132 -20.36 -5.95 -2.80
C TRP A 132 -20.85 -4.50 -2.58
N ASP A 133 -22.14 -4.35 -2.37
CA ASP A 133 -22.78 -3.07 -2.10
C ASP A 133 -22.41 -2.55 -0.72
N ALA A 134 -21.86 -1.36 -0.65
CA ALA A 134 -21.29 -0.77 0.57
C ALA A 134 -22.36 -0.41 1.62
N SER A 135 -23.62 -0.33 1.23
CA SER A 135 -24.72 0.02 2.11
C SER A 135 -25.43 -1.18 2.72
N THR A 136 -25.57 -2.25 1.95
CA THR A 136 -26.33 -3.45 2.31
C THR A 136 -25.47 -4.67 2.61
N GLY A 137 -24.22 -4.69 2.12
CA GLY A 137 -23.34 -5.86 2.17
C GLY A 137 -23.73 -6.95 1.16
N ALA A 138 -24.67 -6.69 0.25
CA ALA A 138 -25.05 -7.65 -0.77
C ALA A 138 -23.90 -7.88 -1.76
N ARG A 139 -23.49 -9.14 -1.92
CA ARG A 139 -22.45 -9.50 -2.89
C ARG A 139 -22.98 -9.37 -4.31
N ILE A 140 -22.26 -8.60 -5.13
CA ILE A 140 -22.57 -8.36 -6.54
C ILE A 140 -21.92 -9.42 -7.42
N THR A 141 -20.59 -9.62 -7.23
CA THR A 141 -19.85 -10.58 -8.04
C THR A 141 -18.66 -11.18 -7.28
N THR A 142 -18.14 -12.28 -7.80
CA THR A 142 -16.91 -12.93 -7.32
C THR A 142 -16.00 -13.20 -8.51
N TYR A 143 -14.81 -12.64 -8.49
CA TYR A 143 -13.77 -12.85 -9.48
C TYR A 143 -12.78 -13.94 -9.05
N ARG A 144 -12.45 -14.88 -9.96
CA ARG A 144 -11.56 -16.03 -9.73
C ARG A 144 -10.53 -16.22 -10.84
N GLY A 145 -10.12 -15.14 -11.50
CA GLY A 145 -9.24 -15.22 -12.69
C GLY A 145 -7.78 -15.45 -12.40
N HIS A 146 -7.30 -15.04 -11.21
CA HIS A 146 -5.91 -15.23 -10.81
C HIS A 146 -5.62 -16.66 -10.34
N LYS A 147 -4.38 -17.14 -10.59
CA LYS A 147 -3.90 -18.45 -10.11
C LYS A 147 -3.48 -18.44 -8.65
N LEU A 148 -3.14 -17.27 -8.12
CA LEU A 148 -2.75 -17.01 -6.73
C LEU A 148 -3.55 -15.80 -6.21
N PRO A 149 -3.71 -15.64 -4.89
CA PRO A 149 -4.48 -14.54 -4.32
C PRO A 149 -4.00 -13.18 -4.82
N ALA A 150 -4.93 -12.32 -5.24
CA ALA A 150 -4.61 -10.95 -5.61
C ALA A 150 -4.18 -10.15 -4.37
N GLN A 151 -3.05 -9.46 -4.48
CA GLN A 151 -2.49 -8.66 -3.38
C GLN A 151 -2.88 -7.20 -3.42
N THR A 152 -3.32 -6.74 -4.58
CA THR A 152 -3.63 -5.34 -4.83
C THR A 152 -4.78 -5.24 -5.81
N LEU A 153 -5.58 -4.20 -5.65
CA LEU A 153 -6.69 -3.90 -6.55
C LEU A 153 -6.96 -2.41 -6.61
N SER A 154 -7.45 -1.95 -7.76
CA SER A 154 -7.81 -0.55 -7.99
C SER A 154 -9.00 -0.47 -8.93
N TRP A 155 -9.97 0.37 -8.60
CA TRP A 155 -11.11 0.68 -9.45
C TRP A 155 -10.71 1.63 -10.59
N SER A 156 -11.32 1.44 -11.75
CA SER A 156 -11.29 2.47 -12.81
C SER A 156 -12.08 3.71 -12.38
N PRO A 157 -11.67 4.92 -12.79
CA PRO A 157 -12.38 6.16 -12.40
C PRO A 157 -13.85 6.22 -12.84
N ASP A 158 -14.23 5.44 -13.85
CA ASP A 158 -15.61 5.37 -14.37
C ASP A 158 -16.49 4.32 -13.65
N ASN A 159 -15.99 3.68 -12.60
CA ASN A 159 -16.64 2.62 -11.80
C ASN A 159 -16.96 1.31 -12.56
N ARG A 160 -16.46 1.12 -13.80
CA ARG A 160 -16.83 -0.04 -14.62
C ARG A 160 -15.91 -1.24 -14.46
N SER A 161 -14.63 -0.98 -14.20
CA SER A 161 -13.63 -2.02 -14.18
C SER A 161 -12.79 -1.99 -12.91
N ILE A 162 -12.20 -3.14 -12.62
CA ILE A 162 -11.18 -3.28 -11.58
C ILE A 162 -9.92 -3.85 -12.22
N VAL A 163 -8.75 -3.32 -11.84
CA VAL A 163 -7.48 -3.97 -12.07
C VAL A 163 -7.03 -4.64 -10.78
N SER A 164 -6.52 -5.86 -10.89
CA SER A 164 -5.94 -6.62 -9.77
C SER A 164 -4.57 -7.16 -10.14
N GLY A 165 -3.65 -7.17 -9.19
CA GLY A 165 -2.29 -7.70 -9.33
C GLY A 165 -2.04 -8.88 -8.40
N SER A 166 -1.28 -9.88 -8.86
CA SER A 166 -1.10 -11.14 -8.15
C SER A 166 0.35 -11.64 -8.20
N PRO A 167 0.76 -12.47 -7.23
CA PRO A 167 2.00 -13.24 -7.31
C PRO A 167 2.07 -14.19 -8.51
N ASP A 168 0.95 -14.44 -9.22
CA ASP A 168 0.94 -15.19 -10.47
C ASP A 168 1.61 -14.45 -11.65
N GLN A 169 2.27 -13.31 -11.36
CA GLN A 169 3.03 -12.45 -12.28
C GLN A 169 2.13 -11.68 -13.27
N THR A 170 0.82 -11.67 -13.05
CA THR A 170 -0.12 -10.98 -13.92
C THR A 170 -0.82 -9.82 -13.21
N ALA A 171 -1.17 -8.80 -14.01
CA ALA A 171 -2.24 -7.89 -13.66
C ALA A 171 -3.43 -8.17 -14.59
N GLN A 172 -4.66 -8.18 -14.03
CA GLN A 172 -5.86 -8.50 -14.78
C GLN A 172 -6.89 -7.39 -14.64
N VAL A 173 -7.45 -6.95 -15.77
CA VAL A 173 -8.56 -5.99 -15.83
C VAL A 173 -9.85 -6.76 -16.09
N TRP A 174 -10.88 -6.49 -15.32
CA TRP A 174 -12.17 -7.19 -15.39
C TRP A 174 -13.34 -6.26 -15.06
N GLU A 175 -14.52 -6.56 -15.62
CA GLU A 175 -15.75 -5.81 -15.36
C GLU A 175 -16.20 -6.00 -13.91
N ALA A 176 -16.37 -4.91 -13.18
CA ALA A 176 -16.63 -4.95 -11.75
C ALA A 176 -17.98 -5.61 -11.39
N MET A 177 -18.99 -5.45 -12.23
CA MET A 177 -20.35 -5.94 -11.94
C MET A 177 -20.57 -7.40 -12.38
N THR A 178 -19.84 -7.87 -13.38
CA THR A 178 -20.04 -9.20 -13.97
C THR A 178 -18.91 -10.19 -13.64
N GLY A 179 -17.73 -9.68 -13.28
CA GLY A 179 -16.52 -10.46 -13.13
C GLY A 179 -15.92 -10.94 -14.47
N LYS A 180 -16.38 -10.41 -15.62
CA LYS A 180 -15.83 -10.78 -16.91
C LYS A 180 -14.43 -10.24 -17.11
N LEU A 181 -13.48 -11.12 -17.38
CA LEU A 181 -12.12 -10.73 -17.73
C LEU A 181 -12.08 -9.94 -19.04
N ILE A 182 -11.45 -8.76 -19.02
CA ILE A 182 -11.24 -7.90 -20.18
C ILE A 182 -9.84 -8.11 -20.73
N LEU A 183 -8.81 -8.06 -19.87
CA LEU A 183 -7.42 -8.03 -20.26
C LEU A 183 -6.54 -8.73 -19.20
N THR A 184 -5.53 -9.46 -19.67
CA THR A 184 -4.44 -9.95 -18.81
C THR A 184 -3.12 -9.32 -19.27
N TYR A 185 -2.52 -8.52 -18.41
CA TYR A 185 -1.19 -7.96 -18.61
C TYR A 185 -0.11 -8.91 -18.08
N ARG A 186 0.90 -9.21 -18.92
CA ARG A 186 1.98 -10.18 -18.66
C ARG A 186 3.38 -9.56 -18.85
N GLY A 187 3.52 -8.26 -18.58
CA GLY A 187 4.79 -7.55 -18.78
C GLY A 187 5.81 -7.81 -17.68
N HIS A 188 5.39 -8.27 -16.50
CA HIS A 188 6.29 -8.55 -15.39
C HIS A 188 6.80 -9.98 -15.38
N SER A 189 8.07 -10.15 -14.94
CA SER A 189 8.74 -11.45 -14.81
C SER A 189 8.68 -12.03 -13.40
N ALA A 190 8.08 -11.30 -12.44
CA ALA A 190 7.89 -11.74 -11.05
C ALA A 190 6.53 -11.23 -10.52
N ALA A 191 6.25 -11.54 -9.25
CA ALA A 191 5.00 -11.16 -8.58
C ALA A 191 4.66 -9.68 -8.76
N VAL A 192 3.41 -9.37 -9.13
CA VAL A 192 2.87 -8.01 -9.17
C VAL A 192 2.42 -7.62 -7.77
N THR A 193 3.10 -6.66 -7.17
CA THR A 193 2.91 -6.22 -5.79
C THR A 193 1.92 -5.08 -5.64
N THR A 194 1.81 -4.25 -6.68
CA THR A 194 0.95 -3.06 -6.66
C THR A 194 0.45 -2.74 -8.05
N VAL A 195 -0.83 -2.34 -8.14
CA VAL A 195 -1.45 -1.86 -9.38
C VAL A 195 -2.32 -0.65 -9.10
N MET A 196 -2.37 0.30 -10.03
CA MET A 196 -3.23 1.48 -9.89
C MET A 196 -3.66 2.05 -11.23
N TRP A 197 -4.94 2.35 -11.38
CA TRP A 197 -5.47 3.13 -12.48
C TRP A 197 -4.97 4.57 -12.39
N SER A 198 -4.64 5.17 -13.52
CA SER A 198 -4.44 6.62 -13.59
C SER A 198 -5.78 7.35 -13.39
N PRO A 199 -5.80 8.53 -12.73
CA PRO A 199 -7.03 9.30 -12.54
C PRO A 199 -7.77 9.66 -13.84
N ASP A 200 -7.05 9.78 -14.98
CA ASP A 200 -7.64 10.02 -16.30
C ASP A 200 -8.27 8.77 -16.94
N GLY A 201 -8.13 7.60 -16.31
CA GLY A 201 -8.67 6.32 -16.77
C GLY A 201 -7.98 5.71 -18.00
N LYS A 202 -6.91 6.31 -18.51
CA LYS A 202 -6.29 5.89 -19.78
C LYS A 202 -5.17 4.88 -19.59
N ARG A 203 -4.53 4.88 -18.44
CA ARG A 203 -3.34 4.08 -18.17
C ARG A 203 -3.46 3.33 -16.84
N ILE A 204 -2.70 2.28 -16.74
CA ILE A 204 -2.49 1.55 -15.48
C ILE A 204 -0.99 1.51 -15.22
N ALA A 205 -0.61 1.69 -13.96
CA ALA A 205 0.75 1.44 -13.49
C ALA A 205 0.76 0.17 -12.64
N SER A 206 1.79 -0.64 -12.81
CA SER A 206 2.03 -1.84 -12.01
C SER A 206 3.48 -1.92 -11.55
N GLY A 207 3.69 -2.25 -10.28
CA GLY A 207 5.00 -2.49 -9.68
C GLY A 207 5.16 -3.96 -9.30
N SER A 208 6.41 -4.45 -9.29
CA SER A 208 6.68 -5.87 -9.15
C SER A 208 7.95 -6.15 -8.34
N VAL A 209 8.06 -7.39 -7.88
CA VAL A 209 9.28 -7.98 -7.34
C VAL A 209 10.42 -7.99 -8.36
N ASP A 210 10.12 -7.90 -9.68
CA ASP A 210 11.13 -7.77 -10.74
C ASP A 210 11.85 -6.41 -10.75
N THR A 211 11.62 -5.57 -9.75
CA THR A 211 12.21 -4.23 -9.54
C THR A 211 11.70 -3.14 -10.46
N MET A 212 10.78 -3.45 -11.35
CA MET A 212 10.28 -2.49 -12.36
C MET A 212 8.91 -1.93 -11.98
N VAL A 213 8.66 -0.69 -12.44
CA VAL A 213 7.30 -0.18 -12.61
C VAL A 213 7.00 -0.11 -14.09
N GLN A 214 5.87 -0.65 -14.51
CA GLN A 214 5.42 -0.59 -15.89
C GLN A 214 4.13 0.21 -15.99
N VAL A 215 4.10 1.15 -16.95
CA VAL A 215 2.91 1.92 -17.32
C VAL A 215 2.41 1.37 -18.65
N TRP A 216 1.14 1.04 -18.71
CA TRP A 216 0.53 0.42 -19.86
C TRP A 216 -0.87 1.00 -20.16
N ASP A 217 -1.27 0.94 -21.42
CA ASP A 217 -2.58 1.41 -21.89
C ASP A 217 -3.68 0.51 -21.34
N ALA A 218 -4.66 1.12 -20.69
CA ALA A 218 -5.70 0.42 -19.95
C ALA A 218 -6.67 -0.37 -20.84
N THR A 219 -6.75 -0.03 -22.13
CA THR A 219 -7.65 -0.67 -23.10
C THR A 219 -6.97 -1.81 -23.84
N SER A 220 -5.76 -1.55 -24.35
CA SER A 220 -5.04 -2.51 -25.20
C SER A 220 -4.05 -3.39 -24.46
N GLY A 221 -3.66 -3.02 -23.23
CA GLY A 221 -2.59 -3.68 -22.48
C GLY A 221 -1.18 -3.45 -23.04
N LYS A 222 -1.03 -2.52 -24.00
CA LYS A 222 0.29 -2.20 -24.55
C LYS A 222 1.15 -1.48 -23.51
N THR A 223 2.36 -1.99 -23.26
CA THR A 223 3.34 -1.28 -22.42
C THR A 223 3.74 0.04 -23.10
N LEU A 224 3.57 1.13 -22.36
CA LEU A 224 3.93 2.49 -22.80
C LEU A 224 5.29 2.90 -22.26
N LEU A 225 5.60 2.49 -21.02
CA LEU A 225 6.86 2.82 -20.34
C LEU A 225 7.24 1.70 -19.37
N THR A 226 8.54 1.41 -19.29
CA THR A 226 9.14 0.58 -18.23
C THR A 226 10.14 1.43 -17.45
N PHE A 227 9.81 1.70 -16.21
CA PHE A 227 10.68 2.43 -15.28
C PHE A 227 11.60 1.44 -14.57
N ARG A 228 12.93 1.67 -14.64
CA ARG A 228 13.98 0.79 -14.11
C ARG A 228 14.84 1.50 -13.05
N GLY A 229 14.25 2.42 -12.30
CA GLY A 229 14.97 3.23 -11.31
C GLY A 229 15.26 2.50 -9.99
N HIS A 230 14.46 1.48 -9.66
CA HIS A 230 14.61 0.74 -8.42
C HIS A 230 15.59 -0.43 -8.53
N LYS A 231 16.26 -0.75 -7.40
CA LYS A 231 17.25 -1.85 -7.29
C LYS A 231 16.74 -3.05 -6.52
N ASN A 232 15.54 -2.96 -5.95
CA ASN A 232 14.87 -4.03 -5.24
C ASN A 232 13.37 -3.98 -5.57
N GLN A 233 12.60 -4.93 -5.04
CA GLN A 233 11.16 -5.01 -5.32
C GLN A 233 10.45 -3.68 -5.07
N VAL A 234 9.56 -3.32 -5.99
CA VAL A 234 8.63 -2.21 -5.81
C VAL A 234 7.51 -2.67 -4.90
N THR A 235 7.21 -1.92 -3.86
CA THR A 235 6.22 -2.29 -2.84
C THR A 235 4.90 -1.57 -3.01
N SER A 236 4.97 -0.32 -3.43
CA SER A 236 3.80 0.55 -3.56
C SER A 236 4.03 1.61 -4.62
N LEU A 237 2.95 2.07 -5.24
CA LEU A 237 2.97 3.21 -6.15
C LEU A 237 1.68 4.03 -6.02
N ALA A 238 1.75 5.31 -6.39
CA ALA A 238 0.59 6.17 -6.52
C ALA A 238 0.75 7.13 -7.70
N TRP A 239 -0.35 7.39 -8.41
CA TRP A 239 -0.42 8.44 -9.41
C TRP A 239 -0.61 9.81 -8.76
N SER A 240 -0.05 10.85 -9.36
CA SER A 240 -0.49 12.21 -9.06
C SER A 240 -1.93 12.42 -9.57
N PRO A 241 -2.75 13.24 -8.89
CA PRO A 241 -4.14 13.49 -9.29
C PRO A 241 -4.31 13.99 -10.73
N ASP A 242 -3.30 14.67 -11.29
CA ASP A 242 -3.27 15.14 -12.68
C ASP A 242 -2.81 14.07 -13.69
N SER A 243 -2.55 12.86 -13.25
CA SER A 243 -2.05 11.74 -14.06
C SER A 243 -0.70 11.96 -14.74
N THR A 244 0.09 12.97 -14.35
CA THR A 244 1.38 13.28 -15.01
C THR A 244 2.59 12.62 -14.36
N SER A 245 2.48 12.27 -13.09
CA SER A 245 3.59 11.74 -12.31
C SER A 245 3.21 10.48 -11.55
N ILE A 246 4.22 9.68 -11.23
CA ILE A 246 4.09 8.53 -10.34
C ILE A 246 5.10 8.70 -9.20
N VAL A 247 4.68 8.36 -8.00
CA VAL A 247 5.56 8.07 -6.87
C VAL A 247 5.63 6.56 -6.70
N SER A 248 6.82 6.01 -6.52
CA SER A 248 7.03 4.59 -6.25
C SER A 248 7.99 4.40 -5.08
N GLY A 249 7.66 3.46 -4.21
CA GLY A 249 8.46 3.03 -3.06
C GLY A 249 8.99 1.61 -3.27
N SER A 250 10.17 1.34 -2.69
CA SER A 250 10.85 0.08 -2.88
C SER A 250 11.62 -0.37 -1.61
N PHE A 251 11.87 -1.67 -1.54
CA PHE A 251 12.81 -2.24 -0.58
C PHE A 251 14.28 -1.91 -0.88
N ASP A 252 14.56 -1.16 -1.95
CA ASP A 252 15.87 -0.53 -2.15
C ASP A 252 16.08 0.70 -1.25
N LYS A 253 15.11 0.98 -0.36
CA LYS A 253 15.13 2.08 0.62
C LYS A 253 14.90 3.45 0.00
N THR A 254 14.37 3.50 -1.21
CA THR A 254 14.10 4.74 -1.92
C THR A 254 12.62 4.96 -2.20
N VAL A 255 12.23 6.23 -2.20
CA VAL A 255 11.02 6.72 -2.84
C VAL A 255 11.43 7.57 -4.03
N GLN A 256 10.90 7.28 -5.20
CA GLN A 256 11.20 8.02 -6.42
C GLN A 256 9.94 8.65 -7.00
N VAL A 257 10.03 9.92 -7.35
CA VAL A 257 8.97 10.65 -8.06
C VAL A 257 9.45 10.93 -9.48
N TRP A 258 8.67 10.49 -10.46
CA TRP A 258 9.07 10.53 -11.86
C TRP A 258 7.89 10.82 -12.79
N ASP A 259 8.19 11.34 -13.96
CA ASP A 259 7.23 11.68 -15.00
C ASP A 259 6.70 10.41 -15.69
N ALA A 260 5.39 10.22 -15.68
CA ALA A 260 4.73 8.99 -16.12
C ALA A 260 4.76 8.77 -17.65
N SER A 261 5.19 9.75 -18.43
CA SER A 261 5.29 9.63 -19.89
C SER A 261 6.72 9.34 -20.35
N SER A 262 7.71 9.93 -19.70
CA SER A 262 9.12 9.84 -20.09
C SER A 262 9.97 8.96 -19.18
N GLY A 263 9.48 8.63 -17.97
CA GLY A 263 10.26 7.95 -16.93
C GLY A 263 11.36 8.82 -16.31
N LYS A 264 11.41 10.12 -16.61
CA LYS A 264 12.40 11.01 -16.02
C LYS A 264 12.14 11.22 -14.54
N VAL A 265 13.12 10.86 -13.70
CA VAL A 265 13.07 11.09 -12.26
C VAL A 265 13.12 12.60 -12.00
N ARG A 266 12.14 13.09 -11.24
CA ARG A 266 12.09 14.48 -10.76
C ARG A 266 12.96 14.64 -9.53
N TYR A 267 12.80 13.74 -8.57
CA TYR A 267 13.65 13.63 -7.38
C TYR A 267 13.50 12.23 -6.76
N SER A 268 14.52 11.85 -5.98
CA SER A 268 14.54 10.62 -5.21
C SER A 268 14.76 10.95 -3.74
N TYR A 269 14.01 10.28 -2.89
CA TYR A 269 14.23 10.29 -1.45
C TYR A 269 14.99 9.00 -1.07
N HIS A 270 16.06 9.18 -0.30
CA HIS A 270 16.87 8.08 0.25
C HIS A 270 16.77 8.14 1.77
N GLY A 271 16.20 7.13 2.40
CA GLY A 271 15.93 7.10 3.84
C GLY A 271 17.15 7.30 4.78
N TYR A 272 18.36 7.18 4.23
CA TYR A 272 19.61 7.21 4.99
C TYR A 272 20.07 8.57 5.53
N ASN A 273 19.56 9.70 5.04
CA ASN A 273 20.16 11.00 5.31
C ASN A 273 19.44 11.84 6.37
N VAL A 274 18.45 11.29 7.03
CA VAL A 274 17.77 12.02 8.10
C VAL A 274 18.16 11.39 9.43
N ALA A 275 19.18 11.95 10.07
CA ALA A 275 19.47 11.65 11.47
C ALA A 275 18.29 12.16 12.31
N VAL A 276 17.34 11.29 12.60
CA VAL A 276 16.27 11.58 13.55
C VAL A 276 16.87 11.37 14.93
N ALA A 277 17.01 12.46 15.69
CA ALA A 277 17.24 12.34 17.11
C ALA A 277 15.98 11.72 17.72
N ARG A 278 16.08 10.50 18.20
CA ARG A 278 15.02 9.90 19.04
C ARG A 278 14.82 10.79 20.26
N VAL A 279 13.60 10.78 20.79
CA VAL A 279 13.23 11.50 22.02
C VAL A 279 14.13 11.11 23.21
N ASP A 280 14.80 9.95 23.14
CA ASP A 280 15.71 9.40 24.14
C ASP A 280 17.21 9.71 23.92
N ASN A 281 17.56 10.61 22.98
CA ASN A 281 18.94 10.94 22.60
C ASN A 281 19.76 9.77 22.01
N SER A 282 19.17 8.62 21.71
CA SER A 282 19.86 7.56 20.97
C SER A 282 19.91 7.94 19.49
N LYS A 283 21.10 7.81 18.87
CA LYS A 283 21.26 7.96 17.42
C LYS A 283 20.64 6.77 16.72
N GLY A 284 19.33 6.83 16.45
CA GLY A 284 18.64 5.83 15.65
C GLY A 284 18.97 6.02 14.17
N VAL A 285 19.30 4.95 13.48
CA VAL A 285 19.29 4.90 12.02
C VAL A 285 17.83 4.77 11.61
N LEU A 286 17.36 5.61 10.67
CA LEU A 286 15.97 5.54 10.20
C LEU A 286 15.66 4.21 9.53
N PRO A 287 14.37 3.81 9.59
CA PRO A 287 13.89 2.58 8.99
C PRO A 287 14.22 2.54 7.50
N ASP A 288 14.58 1.35 7.05
CA ASP A 288 15.23 1.16 5.78
C ASP A 288 14.29 0.81 4.64
N LEU A 289 13.17 0.13 4.89
CA LEU A 289 12.33 -0.42 3.83
C LEU A 289 11.06 0.41 3.64
N ILE A 290 10.79 0.84 2.41
CA ILE A 290 9.56 1.56 2.10
C ILE A 290 8.46 0.53 1.81
N TYR A 291 7.36 0.61 2.55
CA TYR A 291 6.22 -0.30 2.40
C TYR A 291 5.07 0.35 1.62
N PHE A 292 4.76 1.60 1.91
CA PHE A 292 3.65 2.31 1.28
C PHE A 292 4.08 3.70 0.82
N VAL A 293 3.51 4.13 -0.28
CA VAL A 293 3.53 5.52 -0.74
C VAL A 293 2.13 5.94 -1.15
N ALA A 294 1.78 7.17 -0.89
CA ALA A 294 0.50 7.73 -1.28
C ALA A 294 0.64 9.21 -1.66
N TRP A 295 -0.10 9.63 -2.67
CA TRP A 295 -0.22 11.03 -3.06
C TRP A 295 -1.48 11.63 -2.41
N SER A 296 -1.40 12.85 -1.89
CA SER A 296 -2.58 13.57 -1.40
C SER A 296 -3.49 13.97 -2.57
N HIS A 297 -4.79 14.03 -2.35
CA HIS A 297 -5.79 14.32 -3.39
C HIS A 297 -5.63 15.73 -3.97
N ASN A 298 -5.13 16.69 -3.17
CA ASN A 298 -4.85 18.07 -3.60
C ASN A 298 -3.51 18.23 -4.33
N SER A 299 -2.80 17.17 -4.62
CA SER A 299 -1.48 17.15 -5.28
C SER A 299 -0.34 17.81 -4.53
N LYS A 300 -0.53 18.24 -3.27
CA LYS A 300 0.46 19.04 -2.55
C LYS A 300 1.46 18.20 -1.76
N ARG A 301 1.07 17.02 -1.30
CA ARG A 301 1.89 16.18 -0.41
C ARG A 301 2.02 14.76 -0.92
N ILE A 302 3.13 14.14 -0.57
CA ILE A 302 3.34 12.70 -0.66
C ILE A 302 3.56 12.19 0.75
N ALA A 303 2.99 11.02 1.05
CA ALA A 303 3.27 10.26 2.25
C ALA A 303 4.04 8.99 1.90
N ALA A 304 4.95 8.59 2.77
CA ALA A 304 5.58 7.28 2.74
C ALA A 304 5.57 6.66 4.13
N VAL A 305 5.41 5.35 4.17
CA VAL A 305 5.52 4.54 5.37
C VAL A 305 6.75 3.67 5.24
N SER A 306 7.65 3.78 6.21
CA SER A 306 8.79 2.89 6.33
C SER A 306 8.75 2.16 7.67
N MET A 307 9.26 0.92 7.71
CA MET A 307 9.32 0.11 8.92
C MET A 307 10.78 -0.15 9.29
N GLU A 308 11.10 0.05 10.55
CA GLU A 308 12.38 -0.31 11.15
C GLU A 308 12.25 -1.63 11.88
N TYR A 309 13.29 -2.44 11.83
CA TYR A 309 13.42 -3.60 12.70
C TYR A 309 13.91 -3.13 14.08
N CYS A 310 12.98 -2.74 14.92
CA CYS A 310 13.27 -2.36 16.30
C CYS A 310 12.44 -3.23 17.22
N GLY A 311 12.86 -4.42 17.59
CA GLY A 311 12.22 -5.32 18.58
C GLY A 311 10.69 -5.30 18.77
N ASP A 312 10.05 -4.16 18.59
CA ASP A 312 8.62 -3.86 18.80
C ASP A 312 7.93 -3.24 17.55
N GLU A 313 8.37 -3.54 16.33
CA GLU A 313 7.72 -3.12 15.06
C GLU A 313 7.45 -1.59 14.97
N CYS A 314 8.49 -0.76 14.95
CA CYS A 314 8.32 0.68 14.78
C CYS A 314 8.15 1.04 13.30
N ALA A 315 7.05 1.66 12.95
CA ALA A 315 6.87 2.29 11.65
C ALA A 315 6.96 3.82 11.77
N VAL A 316 7.45 4.45 10.72
CA VAL A 316 7.47 5.90 10.61
C VAL A 316 6.65 6.31 9.40
N VAL A 317 5.68 7.17 9.59
CA VAL A 317 5.01 7.87 8.50
C VAL A 317 5.74 9.17 8.24
N MET A 318 6.08 9.42 6.99
CA MET A 318 6.71 10.65 6.55
C MET A 318 5.82 11.34 5.53
N THR A 319 5.72 12.67 5.60
CA THR A 319 5.07 13.45 4.55
C THR A 319 5.99 14.58 4.09
N TRP A 320 5.89 14.98 2.83
CA TRP A 320 6.65 16.08 2.27
C TRP A 320 5.90 16.76 1.12
N ASP A 321 6.38 17.94 0.72
CA ASP A 321 5.86 18.68 -0.41
C ASP A 321 6.14 17.94 -1.73
N ALA A 322 5.07 17.65 -2.48
CA ALA A 322 5.13 16.80 -3.67
C ALA A 322 5.84 17.46 -4.86
N GLN A 323 5.92 18.78 -4.92
CA GLN A 323 6.55 19.51 -6.02
C GLN A 323 8.06 19.65 -5.81
N THR A 324 8.44 19.97 -4.59
CA THR A 324 9.84 20.32 -4.26
C THR A 324 10.63 19.16 -3.67
N GLY A 325 9.96 18.14 -3.15
CA GLY A 325 10.62 17.07 -2.40
C GLY A 325 11.23 17.55 -1.07
N LYS A 326 10.70 18.64 -0.49
CA LYS A 326 11.19 19.28 0.74
C LYS A 326 10.10 19.33 1.82
N HIS A 327 10.41 19.97 2.96
CA HIS A 327 9.48 20.17 4.09
C HIS A 327 8.95 18.86 4.67
N PHE A 328 9.87 18.04 5.15
CA PHE A 328 9.55 16.75 5.76
C PHE A 328 8.88 16.92 7.11
N VAL A 329 7.79 16.18 7.31
CA VAL A 329 7.13 15.98 8.60
C VAL A 329 7.17 14.51 8.93
N PHE A 330 7.67 14.18 10.12
CA PHE A 330 7.79 12.81 10.61
C PHE A 330 6.79 12.56 11.71
N TYR A 331 6.14 11.41 11.64
CA TYR A 331 5.22 10.90 12.64
C TYR A 331 5.81 9.58 13.15
N PRO A 332 6.60 9.62 14.24
CA PRO A 332 7.20 8.42 14.84
C PRO A 332 6.14 7.58 15.57
N ASP A 333 6.51 6.34 15.89
CA ASP A 333 5.80 5.46 16.81
C ASP A 333 4.40 5.00 16.36
N LEU A 334 4.17 4.91 15.04
CA LEU A 334 2.95 4.33 14.48
C LEU A 334 3.27 2.95 13.87
N PRO A 335 2.89 1.82 14.50
CA PRO A 335 3.01 0.50 13.88
C PRO A 335 1.96 0.36 12.77
N VAL A 336 2.30 0.80 11.55
CA VAL A 336 1.37 0.94 10.41
C VAL A 336 1.50 -0.25 9.46
N TYR A 337 0.47 -1.06 9.33
CA TYR A 337 0.39 -2.18 8.37
C TYR A 337 -0.37 -1.83 7.08
N ALA A 338 -1.18 -0.79 7.11
CA ALA A 338 -1.85 -0.22 5.95
C ALA A 338 -2.10 1.25 6.18
N PHE A 339 -2.15 2.04 5.11
CA PHE A 339 -2.23 3.50 5.17
C PHE A 339 -3.10 4.07 4.06
N ALA A 340 -3.94 5.06 4.37
CA ALA A 340 -4.74 5.78 3.40
C ALA A 340 -5.01 7.23 3.82
N TRP A 341 -4.84 8.19 2.88
CA TRP A 341 -5.26 9.58 3.04
C TRP A 341 -6.79 9.70 3.06
N SER A 342 -7.32 10.59 3.92
CA SER A 342 -8.71 11.03 3.78
C SER A 342 -8.90 11.86 2.52
N PRO A 343 -10.10 11.87 1.90
CA PRO A 343 -10.34 12.65 0.68
C PRO A 343 -10.13 14.16 0.83
N ASP A 344 -10.23 14.68 2.05
CA ASP A 344 -9.98 16.10 2.38
C ASP A 344 -8.50 16.41 2.71
N ASP A 345 -7.63 15.40 2.64
CA ASP A 345 -6.20 15.49 2.95
C ASP A 345 -5.85 15.99 4.36
N THR A 346 -6.81 15.98 5.29
CA THR A 346 -6.63 16.47 6.67
C THR A 346 -6.32 15.35 7.66
N ARG A 347 -6.60 14.10 7.26
CA ARG A 347 -6.46 12.91 8.11
C ARG A 347 -5.84 11.76 7.34
N PHE A 348 -5.35 10.78 8.05
CA PHE A 348 -5.06 9.47 7.51
C PHE A 348 -5.67 8.38 8.37
N ALA A 349 -6.00 7.26 7.75
CA ALA A 349 -6.35 6.02 8.42
C ALA A 349 -5.18 5.06 8.30
N SER A 350 -4.85 4.38 9.38
CA SER A 350 -3.78 3.38 9.45
C SER A 350 -4.22 2.16 10.24
N ALA A 351 -3.90 0.98 9.73
CA ALA A 351 -4.01 -0.24 10.52
C ALA A 351 -2.81 -0.31 11.47
N ILE A 352 -3.08 -0.44 12.77
CA ILE A 352 -2.07 -0.40 13.82
C ILE A 352 -2.16 -1.62 14.75
N GLY A 353 -1.02 -2.03 15.34
CA GLY A 353 -1.00 -3.11 16.33
C GLY A 353 -1.57 -4.43 15.79
N LEU A 354 -2.25 -5.16 16.67
CA LEU A 354 -2.76 -6.50 16.35
C LEU A 354 -4.14 -6.50 15.67
N SER A 355 -5.03 -5.52 15.95
CA SER A 355 -6.41 -5.57 15.44
C SER A 355 -7.01 -4.19 15.14
N ASP A 356 -6.32 -3.13 15.49
CA ASP A 356 -6.89 -1.79 15.53
C ASP A 356 -6.68 -1.01 14.23
N VAL A 357 -7.59 -0.09 13.96
CA VAL A 357 -7.45 0.91 12.91
C VAL A 357 -7.59 2.30 13.52
N GLN A 358 -6.61 3.16 13.27
CA GLN A 358 -6.53 4.49 13.83
C GLN A 358 -6.79 5.57 12.78
N ILE A 359 -7.50 6.62 13.15
CA ILE A 359 -7.56 7.87 12.40
C ILE A 359 -6.78 8.93 13.14
N ALA A 360 -5.86 9.58 12.45
CA ALA A 360 -5.04 10.66 12.99
C ALA A 360 -5.10 11.90 12.10
N LEU A 361 -4.92 13.08 12.73
CA LEU A 361 -4.80 14.34 12.00
C LEU A 361 -3.46 14.44 11.29
N VAL A 362 -3.50 15.03 10.10
CA VAL A 362 -2.33 15.52 9.37
C VAL A 362 -2.27 17.03 9.60
N PRO A 363 -1.35 17.53 10.42
CA PRO A 363 -1.23 18.95 10.70
C PRO A 363 -0.64 19.76 9.54
#